data_b390672baeb91d6fae48ccf54ae12bc4
#
_entry.id   b390672baeb91d6fae48ccf54ae12bc4
#
_cell.length_a   1.000
_cell.length_b   1.000
_cell.length_c   1.000
_cell.angle_alpha   90.00
_cell.angle_beta   90.00
_cell.angle_gamma   90.00
#
_symmetry.space_group_name_H-M   'P 1'
#
loop_
_entity.id
_entity.type
_entity.pdbx_description
1 polymer ?
#
loop_
_entity_poly.entity_id
_entity_poly.type
_entity_poly.pdbx_seq_one_letter_code
_entity_poly.pdbx_strand_id
1 'polypeptide(L)'
;MYKLILAGLLVVFAWGNAARAETVEDFYKGKRITIYVGSSPGGGTDTYGRVIGQFLGNHLPGKPSIVVANVPGANGLVVGNQLAKSLPKDGTALGTFDRNAALHSIWGNPAARFVAADLAWIGSANVDTSTCVTWHTT
;
A
#
# COMPACT_ATOMS: atom_id res chain seq x y z
N MET A 1 57.29 -13.55 11.35
CA MET A 1 56.23 -14.47 10.92
C MET A 1 54.80 -13.97 11.29
N TYR A 2 54.50 -13.59 12.52
CA TYR A 2 53.13 -13.16 12.92
C TYR A 2 52.61 -11.90 12.18
N LYS A 3 53.44 -10.98 11.75
CA LYS A 3 53.03 -9.78 10.99
C LYS A 3 52.49 -10.14 9.59
N LEU A 4 52.99 -11.19 8.96
CA LEU A 4 52.54 -11.68 7.66
C LEU A 4 51.19 -12.45 7.79
N ILE A 5 50.98 -13.13 8.92
CA ILE A 5 49.74 -13.85 9.21
C ILE A 5 48.60 -12.82 9.51
N LEU A 6 48.92 -11.74 10.24
CA LEU A 6 47.95 -10.68 10.54
C LEU A 6 47.55 -9.94 9.25
N ALA A 7 48.50 -9.68 8.34
CA ALA A 7 48.16 -9.04 7.04
C ALA A 7 47.31 -9.95 6.16
N GLY A 8 47.53 -11.24 6.16
CA GLY A 8 46.71 -12.23 5.44
C GLY A 8 45.27 -12.33 5.98
N LEU A 9 45.09 -12.26 7.31
CA LEU A 9 43.77 -12.27 7.94
C LEU A 9 42.95 -11.00 7.61
N LEU A 10 43.58 -9.82 7.51
CA LEU A 10 42.95 -8.58 7.14
C LEU A 10 42.44 -8.55 5.68
N VAL A 11 43.15 -9.20 4.76
CA VAL A 11 42.75 -9.27 3.35
C VAL A 11 41.54 -10.20 3.16
N VAL A 12 41.43 -11.29 3.93
CA VAL A 12 40.30 -12.23 3.86
C VAL A 12 39.00 -11.58 4.40
N PHE A 13 39.11 -10.68 5.39
CA PHE A 13 37.94 -9.93 5.90
C PHE A 13 37.43 -8.84 4.94
N ALA A 14 38.27 -8.33 4.03
CA ALA A 14 37.88 -7.30 3.06
C ALA A 14 37.05 -7.84 1.88
N TRP A 15 36.98 -9.15 1.67
CA TRP A 15 36.16 -9.80 0.62
C TRP A 15 34.78 -10.23 1.12
N GLY A 16 34.44 -9.94 2.37
CA GLY A 16 33.19 -10.27 2.98
C GLY A 16 32.12 -9.22 2.68
N ASN A 17 31.12 -9.62 1.93
CA ASN A 17 29.79 -9.00 1.85
C ASN A 17 29.71 -7.59 1.24
N ALA A 18 29.87 -7.50 -0.08
CA ALA A 18 29.09 -6.50 -0.81
C ALA A 18 27.61 -6.92 -0.65
N ALA A 19 26.95 -6.39 0.39
CA ALA A 19 25.50 -6.53 0.56
C ALA A 19 24.86 -5.94 -0.70
N ARG A 20 24.49 -6.79 -1.65
CA ARG A 20 23.79 -6.35 -2.85
C ARG A 20 22.40 -5.94 -2.39
N ALA A 21 22.11 -4.66 -2.45
CA ALA A 21 20.77 -4.18 -2.18
C ALA A 21 19.81 -4.87 -3.18
N GLU A 22 18.79 -5.54 -2.66
CA GLU A 22 17.74 -6.15 -3.47
C GLU A 22 17.13 -5.05 -4.36
N THR A 23 17.06 -5.32 -5.67
CA THR A 23 16.43 -4.36 -6.58
C THR A 23 14.91 -4.40 -6.42
N VAL A 24 14.20 -3.33 -6.80
CA VAL A 24 12.73 -3.29 -6.79
C VAL A 24 12.16 -4.42 -7.66
N GLU A 25 12.83 -4.75 -8.76
CA GLU A 25 12.45 -5.85 -9.64
C GLU A 25 12.58 -7.21 -8.93
N ASP A 26 13.70 -7.46 -8.27
CA ASP A 26 13.95 -8.70 -7.54
C ASP A 26 12.94 -8.87 -6.40
N PHE A 27 12.63 -7.75 -5.71
CA PHE A 27 11.64 -7.74 -4.64
C PHE A 27 10.24 -8.15 -5.11
N TYR A 28 9.75 -7.60 -6.24
CA TYR A 28 8.40 -7.88 -6.72
C TYR A 28 8.28 -9.13 -7.59
N LYS A 29 9.37 -9.68 -8.08
CA LYS A 29 9.37 -10.86 -8.96
C LYS A 29 8.71 -12.07 -8.27
N GLY A 30 7.64 -12.57 -8.89
CA GLY A 30 6.87 -13.70 -8.35
C GLY A 30 6.00 -13.38 -7.13
N LYS A 31 5.99 -12.14 -6.65
CA LYS A 31 5.11 -11.73 -5.56
C LYS A 31 3.69 -11.43 -6.02
N ARG A 32 2.81 -11.34 -5.04
CA ARG A 32 1.42 -10.95 -5.20
C ARG A 32 1.18 -9.66 -4.42
N ILE A 33 0.60 -8.67 -5.09
CA ILE A 33 0.09 -7.46 -4.45
C ILE A 33 -1.43 -7.60 -4.30
N THR A 34 -1.95 -7.31 -3.13
CA THR A 34 -3.39 -7.30 -2.88
C THR A 34 -3.90 -5.88 -2.72
N ILE A 35 -4.88 -5.51 -3.54
CA ILE A 35 -5.63 -4.26 -3.42
C ILE A 35 -6.87 -4.53 -2.58
N TYR A 36 -6.89 -4.03 -1.36
CA TYR A 36 -8.04 -4.12 -0.46
C TYR A 36 -9.01 -2.97 -0.75
N VAL A 37 -10.23 -3.32 -1.17
CA VAL A 37 -11.26 -2.36 -1.55
C VAL A 37 -12.24 -2.19 -0.40
N GLY A 38 -12.37 -0.99 0.15
CA GLY A 38 -13.21 -0.66 1.30
C GLY A 38 -14.71 -0.56 1.02
N SER A 39 -15.16 -1.15 -0.08
CA SER A 39 -16.58 -1.19 -0.48
C SER A 39 -17.01 -2.59 -0.92
N SER A 40 -18.31 -2.79 -1.03
CA SER A 40 -18.88 -3.99 -1.64
C SER A 40 -18.53 -4.05 -3.14
N PRO A 41 -18.49 -5.26 -3.72
CA PRO A 41 -18.30 -5.43 -5.15
C PRO A 41 -19.33 -4.66 -5.99
N GLY A 42 -18.89 -4.11 -7.13
CA GLY A 42 -19.74 -3.41 -8.10
C GLY A 42 -19.94 -1.90 -7.83
N GLY A 43 -19.44 -1.36 -6.72
CA GLY A 43 -19.47 0.07 -6.46
C GLY A 43 -18.34 0.83 -7.19
N GLY A 44 -18.39 2.17 -7.18
CA GLY A 44 -17.40 3.02 -7.85
C GLY A 44 -15.97 2.75 -7.36
N THR A 45 -15.76 2.67 -6.04
CA THR A 45 -14.46 2.36 -5.44
C THR A 45 -13.94 0.98 -5.87
N ASP A 46 -14.83 -0.01 -5.99
CA ASP A 46 -14.49 -1.36 -6.47
C ASP A 46 -14.07 -1.33 -7.94
N THR A 47 -14.83 -0.60 -8.78
CA THR A 47 -14.51 -0.43 -10.19
C THR A 47 -13.11 0.17 -10.38
N TYR A 48 -12.80 1.25 -9.67
CA TYR A 48 -11.46 1.86 -9.70
C TYR A 48 -10.37 0.89 -9.24
N GLY A 49 -10.61 0.17 -8.13
CA GLY A 49 -9.66 -0.83 -7.62
C GLY A 49 -9.37 -1.93 -8.63
N ARG A 50 -10.40 -2.40 -9.37
CA ARG A 50 -10.23 -3.42 -10.41
C ARG A 50 -9.53 -2.90 -11.65
N VAL A 51 -9.88 -1.69 -12.12
CA VAL A 51 -9.20 -1.06 -13.26
C VAL A 51 -7.72 -0.85 -12.95
N ILE A 52 -7.39 -0.29 -11.79
CA ILE A 52 -5.99 -0.15 -11.36
C ILE A 52 -5.31 -1.51 -11.31
N GLY A 53 -5.96 -2.51 -10.67
CA GLY A 53 -5.41 -3.86 -10.53
C GLY A 53 -5.13 -4.54 -11.87
N GLN A 54 -5.94 -4.29 -12.88
CA GLN A 54 -5.75 -4.86 -14.21
C GLN A 54 -4.45 -4.38 -14.89
N PHE A 55 -4.04 -3.14 -14.65
CA PHE A 55 -2.90 -2.55 -15.33
C PHE A 55 -1.65 -2.42 -14.44
N LEU A 56 -1.80 -2.29 -13.13
CA LEU A 56 -0.71 -1.99 -12.20
C LEU A 56 0.46 -2.96 -12.32
N GLY A 57 0.19 -4.27 -12.43
CA GLY A 57 1.23 -5.29 -12.51
C GLY A 57 2.14 -5.12 -13.73
N ASN A 58 1.62 -4.57 -14.84
CA ASN A 58 2.40 -4.33 -16.05
C ASN A 58 3.35 -3.13 -15.93
N HIS A 59 3.07 -2.21 -15.00
CA HIS A 59 3.84 -0.99 -14.78
C HIS A 59 4.82 -1.08 -13.61
N LEU A 60 4.80 -2.20 -12.87
CA LEU A 60 5.75 -2.43 -11.78
C LEU A 60 6.91 -3.31 -12.23
N PRO A 61 8.16 -2.98 -11.85
CA PRO A 61 9.29 -3.87 -12.03
C PRO A 61 9.00 -5.23 -11.40
N GLY A 62 9.49 -6.32 -12.00
CA GLY A 62 9.22 -7.68 -11.50
C GLY A 62 7.82 -8.23 -11.85
N LYS A 63 6.92 -7.41 -12.40
CA LYS A 63 5.57 -7.78 -12.88
C LYS A 63 4.81 -8.66 -11.88
N PRO A 64 4.56 -8.19 -10.66
CA PRO A 64 3.83 -8.94 -9.66
C PRO A 64 2.40 -9.23 -10.09
N SER A 65 1.85 -10.32 -9.58
CA SER A 65 0.42 -10.60 -9.77
C SER A 65 -0.42 -9.67 -8.89
N ILE A 66 -1.52 -9.15 -9.42
CA ILE A 66 -2.42 -8.27 -8.67
C ILE A 66 -3.73 -9.01 -8.35
N VAL A 67 -4.16 -8.93 -7.09
CA VAL A 67 -5.44 -9.46 -6.62
C VAL A 67 -6.24 -8.33 -6.00
N VAL A 68 -7.54 -8.28 -6.30
CA VAL A 68 -8.47 -7.31 -5.71
C VAL A 68 -9.36 -8.04 -4.72
N ALA A 69 -9.40 -7.58 -3.48
CA ALA A 69 -10.18 -8.16 -2.38
C ALA A 69 -11.11 -7.10 -1.77
N ASN A 70 -12.42 -7.34 -1.79
CA ASN A 70 -13.37 -6.45 -1.16
C ASN A 70 -13.42 -6.70 0.36
N VAL A 71 -13.29 -5.62 1.13
CA VAL A 71 -13.39 -5.59 2.60
C VAL A 71 -14.33 -4.44 2.99
N PRO A 72 -15.65 -4.62 2.79
CA PRO A 72 -16.62 -3.58 3.08
C PRO A 72 -16.72 -3.32 4.59
N GLY A 73 -17.06 -2.09 4.95
CA GLY A 73 -17.35 -1.72 6.34
C GLY A 73 -16.91 -0.30 6.69
N ALA A 74 -17.81 0.41 7.37
CA ALA A 74 -17.59 1.76 7.90
C ALA A 74 -16.97 2.73 6.86
N ASN A 75 -17.48 2.74 5.62
CA ASN A 75 -16.96 3.56 4.51
C ASN A 75 -15.44 3.38 4.25
N GLY A 76 -14.95 2.14 4.40
CA GLY A 76 -13.55 1.81 4.16
C GLY A 76 -12.63 1.99 5.37
N LEU A 77 -13.12 2.43 6.53
CA LEU A 77 -12.31 2.53 7.75
C LEU A 77 -11.75 1.17 8.18
N VAL A 78 -12.46 0.07 7.88
CA VAL A 78 -11.95 -1.29 8.14
C VAL A 78 -10.63 -1.52 7.40
N VAL A 79 -10.56 -1.16 6.12
CA VAL A 79 -9.33 -1.28 5.31
C VAL A 79 -8.23 -0.39 5.88
N GLY A 80 -8.54 0.87 6.21
CA GLY A 80 -7.57 1.79 6.83
C GLY A 80 -6.99 1.23 8.13
N ASN A 81 -7.84 0.67 9.00
CA ASN A 81 -7.42 0.04 10.24
C ASN A 81 -6.53 -1.20 9.99
N GLN A 82 -6.85 -2.01 8.98
CA GLN A 82 -6.07 -3.19 8.63
C GLN A 82 -4.70 -2.82 8.06
N LEU A 83 -4.63 -1.84 7.16
CA LEU A 83 -3.37 -1.32 6.61
C LEU A 83 -2.43 -0.81 7.72
N ALA A 84 -3.00 -0.10 8.69
CA ALA A 84 -2.20 0.45 9.78
C ALA A 84 -1.69 -0.62 10.76
N LYS A 85 -2.43 -1.72 10.98
CA LYS A 85 -2.20 -2.62 12.13
C LYS A 85 -1.85 -4.06 11.77
N SER A 86 -2.44 -4.63 10.71
CA SER A 86 -2.41 -6.08 10.51
C SER A 86 -1.92 -6.52 9.13
N LEU A 87 -1.97 -5.67 8.12
CA LEU A 87 -1.48 -6.01 6.79
C LEU A 87 0.02 -5.79 6.65
N PRO A 88 0.68 -6.48 5.72
CA PRO A 88 2.10 -6.26 5.43
C PRO A 88 2.39 -4.79 5.11
N LYS A 89 3.54 -4.29 5.58
CA LYS A 89 4.01 -2.91 5.35
C LYS A 89 5.17 -2.86 4.36
N ASP A 90 5.28 -3.85 3.52
CA ASP A 90 6.37 -4.07 2.57
C ASP A 90 6.02 -3.65 1.13
N GLY A 91 4.88 -3.00 0.93
CA GLY A 91 4.41 -2.59 -0.40
C GLY A 91 3.59 -3.65 -1.13
N THR A 92 3.29 -4.81 -0.52
CA THR A 92 2.43 -5.85 -1.11
C THR A 92 0.96 -5.71 -0.77
N ALA A 93 0.61 -4.82 0.16
CA ALA A 93 -0.76 -4.48 0.55
C ALA A 93 -1.08 -3.03 0.17
N LEU A 94 -2.08 -2.85 -0.69
CA LEU A 94 -2.62 -1.55 -1.08
C LEU A 94 -4.06 -1.45 -0.60
N GLY A 95 -4.53 -0.23 -0.32
CA GLY A 95 -5.93 0.00 0.02
C GLY A 95 -6.56 1.08 -0.84
N THR A 96 -7.82 0.86 -1.22
CA THR A 96 -8.66 1.89 -1.81
C THR A 96 -9.96 1.97 -1.02
N PHE A 97 -10.32 3.17 -0.59
CA PHE A 97 -11.46 3.45 0.26
C PHE A 97 -11.99 4.87 0.02
N ASP A 98 -13.05 5.22 0.69
CA ASP A 98 -13.68 6.54 0.54
C ASP A 98 -12.68 7.68 0.82
N ARG A 99 -12.77 8.74 0.00
CA ARG A 99 -11.91 9.93 0.09
C ARG A 99 -11.93 10.61 1.47
N ASN A 100 -13.05 10.50 2.20
CA ASN A 100 -13.19 11.10 3.53
C ASN A 100 -12.58 10.21 4.64
N ALA A 101 -12.14 8.99 4.34
CA ALA A 101 -11.62 8.07 5.35
C ALA A 101 -10.44 8.68 6.13
N ALA A 102 -9.58 9.44 5.46
CA ALA A 102 -8.48 10.16 6.13
C ALA A 102 -8.98 11.18 7.15
N LEU A 103 -10.10 11.87 6.87
CA LEU A 103 -10.65 12.90 7.74
C LEU A 103 -11.30 12.32 9.01
N HIS A 104 -11.77 11.08 8.97
CA HIS A 104 -12.38 10.44 10.14
C HIS A 104 -11.42 10.36 11.33
N SER A 105 -10.13 10.19 11.10
CA SER A 105 -9.13 10.18 12.17
C SER A 105 -8.96 11.58 12.80
N ILE A 106 -9.09 12.64 11.98
CA ILE A 106 -8.99 14.06 12.41
C ILE A 106 -10.26 14.47 13.18
N TRP A 107 -11.42 14.00 12.75
CA TRP A 107 -12.71 14.30 13.39
C TRP A 107 -12.94 13.51 14.69
N GLY A 108 -11.99 12.68 15.10
CA GLY A 108 -12.13 11.88 16.32
C GLY A 108 -13.15 10.75 16.22
N ASN A 109 -13.42 10.23 15.02
CA ASN A 109 -14.32 9.10 14.84
C ASN A 109 -13.72 7.85 15.49
N PRO A 110 -14.37 7.24 16.51
CA PRO A 110 -13.81 6.09 17.23
C PRO A 110 -13.65 4.84 16.37
N ALA A 111 -14.32 4.76 15.22
CA ALA A 111 -14.14 3.68 14.25
C ALA A 111 -12.83 3.80 13.44
N ALA A 112 -12.24 4.99 13.35
CA ALA A 112 -10.95 5.23 12.72
C ALA A 112 -9.82 4.98 13.74
N ARG A 113 -9.24 3.79 13.73
CA ARG A 113 -8.17 3.38 14.66
C ARG A 113 -6.79 3.47 14.01
N PHE A 114 -6.61 4.40 13.10
CA PHE A 114 -5.35 4.71 12.42
C PHE A 114 -5.15 6.21 12.36
N VAL A 115 -3.92 6.63 12.23
CA VAL A 115 -3.57 8.03 11.95
C VAL A 115 -3.30 8.13 10.45
N ALA A 116 -4.02 9.01 9.76
CA ALA A 116 -3.92 9.14 8.30
C ALA A 116 -2.50 9.49 7.83
N ALA A 117 -1.74 10.25 8.64
CA ALA A 117 -0.37 10.61 8.34
C ALA A 117 0.61 9.43 8.37
N ASP A 118 0.25 8.33 9.03
CA ASP A 118 1.11 7.12 9.11
C ASP A 118 0.94 6.19 7.90
N LEU A 119 -0.02 6.49 7.01
CA LEU A 119 -0.24 5.75 5.78
C LEU A 119 0.57 6.38 4.63
N ALA A 120 1.19 5.55 3.80
CA ALA A 120 1.83 5.99 2.57
C ALA A 120 0.76 6.24 1.49
N TRP A 121 0.44 7.50 1.25
CA TRP A 121 -0.53 7.91 0.23
C TRP A 121 0.11 7.93 -1.15
N ILE A 122 -0.43 7.14 -2.08
CA ILE A 122 0.09 7.01 -3.44
C ILE A 122 -0.55 8.04 -4.37
N GLY A 123 -1.87 8.27 -4.22
CA GLY A 123 -2.60 9.20 -5.06
C GLY A 123 -4.10 8.93 -5.09
N SER A 124 -4.79 9.59 -6.02
CA SER A 124 -6.22 9.42 -6.27
C SER A 124 -6.46 8.94 -7.69
N ALA A 125 -7.41 8.02 -7.88
CA ALA A 125 -7.79 7.49 -9.19
C ALA A 125 -8.62 8.49 -10.00
N ASN A 126 -9.24 9.48 -9.35
CA ASN A 126 -10.05 10.51 -9.99
C ASN A 126 -10.04 11.82 -9.18
N VAL A 127 -10.59 12.85 -9.78
CA VAL A 127 -10.90 14.14 -9.14
C VAL A 127 -12.41 14.34 -9.20
N ASP A 128 -13.06 14.37 -8.04
CA ASP A 128 -14.50 14.61 -7.93
C ASP A 128 -14.78 16.04 -7.50
N THR A 129 -15.80 16.64 -8.11
CA THR A 129 -16.39 17.88 -7.63
C THR A 129 -17.72 17.57 -6.94
N SER A 130 -17.79 17.83 -5.64
CA SER A 130 -19.03 17.64 -4.88
C SER A 130 -19.91 18.88 -5.03
N THR A 131 -21.20 18.65 -5.30
CA THR A 131 -22.20 19.71 -5.35
C THR A 131 -23.24 19.48 -4.26
N CYS A 132 -23.68 20.58 -3.61
CA CYS A 132 -24.84 20.55 -2.73
C CYS A 132 -26.08 20.93 -3.52
N VAL A 133 -27.13 20.13 -3.37
CA VAL A 133 -28.43 20.41 -3.99
C VAL A 133 -29.46 20.42 -2.88
N THR A 134 -30.30 21.49 -2.82
CA THR A 134 -31.45 21.55 -1.92
C THR A 134 -32.73 21.62 -2.73
N TRP A 135 -33.77 21.01 -2.21
CA TRP A 135 -35.09 21.09 -2.83
C TRP A 135 -35.86 22.31 -2.28
N HIS A 136 -36.68 22.94 -3.10
CA HIS A 136 -37.37 24.19 -2.77
C HIS A 136 -38.38 24.10 -1.62
N THR A 137 -38.71 22.87 -1.20
CA THR A 137 -39.67 22.61 -0.11
C THR A 137 -39.02 22.23 1.23
N THR A 138 -37.68 22.30 1.33
CA THR A 138 -36.95 22.04 2.59
C THR A 138 -36.56 23.31 3.31
#